data_3a98fa674dd4fa5d94b697764ccc04d3
#
_entry.id   3a98fa674dd4fa5d94b697764ccc04d3
#
_cell.length_a   1.000
_cell.length_b   1.000
_cell.length_c   1.000
_cell.angle_alpha   90.00
_cell.angle_beta   90.00
_cell.angle_gamma   90.00
#
_symmetry.space_group_name_H-M   'P 1'
#
loop_
_entity.id
_entity.type
_entity.pdbx_description
1 polymer ?
#
loop_
_entity_poly.entity_id
_entity_poly.type
_entity_poly.pdbx_seq_one_letter_code
_entity_poly.pdbx_strand_id
1 'polypeptide(L)'
;MPRMQPLPVEECSDPELRNTLEHFVTTLGFVPNSLLTMQRVPAIAKAVVQLNKAVFDPNGRVDLGLKRLVAHMASYAAGCQYCKAHTTVSATRHGIDDDKMAELYEYRTSPLFNERERVALDFALDAASIPNAVTDDSYEALARYWNDEEIVEILGVVCMFGVFNRWNDSMATPLEVEPITKASALLGDKGWEIGKHARPVHDH
;
A
#
# COMPACT_ATOMS: atom_id res chain seq x y z
N MET A 1 -2.88 2.86 -20.73
CA MET A 1 -1.89 3.96 -20.78
C MET A 1 -2.09 4.87 -19.57
N PRO A 2 -1.04 5.40 -18.96
CA PRO A 2 -1.14 6.38 -17.86
C PRO A 2 -2.00 7.58 -18.27
N ARG A 3 -2.93 7.98 -17.41
CA ARG A 3 -3.79 9.17 -17.65
C ARG A 3 -3.05 10.47 -17.28
N MET A 4 -2.04 10.36 -16.41
CA MET A 4 -1.18 11.46 -16.04
C MET A 4 0.26 10.96 -15.93
N GLN A 5 1.18 11.60 -16.65
CA GLN A 5 2.60 11.23 -16.61
C GLN A 5 3.21 11.69 -15.29
N PRO A 6 4.02 10.84 -14.63
CA PRO A 6 4.86 11.28 -13.51
C PRO A 6 5.81 12.40 -13.99
N LEU A 7 5.99 13.44 -13.18
CA LEU A 7 7.00 14.47 -13.45
C LEU A 7 8.34 14.06 -12.85
N PRO A 8 9.45 14.38 -13.50
CA PRO A 8 10.79 14.25 -12.89
C PRO A 8 10.88 15.01 -11.57
N VAL A 9 11.74 14.55 -10.66
CA VAL A 9 11.94 15.23 -9.35
C VAL A 9 12.46 16.66 -9.53
N GLU A 10 13.27 16.87 -10.55
CA GLU A 10 13.89 18.16 -10.91
C GLU A 10 12.83 19.23 -11.26
N GLU A 11 11.65 18.82 -11.70
CA GLU A 11 10.53 19.71 -12.01
C GLU A 11 9.67 20.06 -10.77
N CYS A 12 10.01 19.52 -9.60
CA CYS A 12 9.30 19.87 -8.37
C CYS A 12 9.55 21.34 -8.00
N SER A 13 8.47 22.13 -7.95
CA SER A 13 8.53 23.56 -7.66
C SER A 13 8.73 23.90 -6.18
N ASP A 14 8.43 22.95 -5.28
CA ASP A 14 8.55 23.13 -3.82
C ASP A 14 9.86 22.50 -3.33
N PRO A 15 10.80 23.28 -2.77
CA PRO A 15 12.11 22.76 -2.35
C PRO A 15 12.03 21.72 -1.23
N GLU A 16 11.09 21.86 -0.28
CA GLU A 16 10.92 20.91 0.83
C GLU A 16 10.41 19.57 0.31
N LEU A 17 9.43 19.60 -0.58
CA LEU A 17 8.95 18.39 -1.24
C LEU A 17 10.04 17.74 -2.09
N ARG A 18 10.80 18.53 -2.85
CA ARG A 18 11.92 18.03 -3.66
C ARG A 18 12.92 17.25 -2.81
N ASN A 19 13.39 17.82 -1.70
CA ASN A 19 14.28 17.14 -0.77
C ASN A 19 13.68 15.82 -0.25
N THR A 20 12.37 15.80 0.00
CA THR A 20 11.67 14.57 0.42
C THR A 20 11.66 13.52 -0.69
N LEU A 21 11.40 13.91 -1.94
CA LEU A 21 11.41 13.02 -3.08
C LEU A 21 12.81 12.44 -3.34
N GLU A 22 13.85 13.26 -3.27
CA GLU A 22 15.26 12.85 -3.38
C GLU A 22 15.65 11.85 -2.28
N HIS A 23 15.13 12.04 -1.06
CA HIS A 23 15.32 11.07 0.03
C HIS A 23 14.73 9.69 -0.30
N PHE A 24 13.62 9.63 -1.01
CA PHE A 24 13.08 8.34 -1.46
C PHE A 24 14.00 7.63 -2.46
N VAL A 25 14.70 8.37 -3.32
CA VAL A 25 15.71 7.76 -4.23
C VAL A 25 16.79 7.04 -3.42
N THR A 26 17.26 7.65 -2.32
CA THR A 26 18.32 7.08 -1.49
C THR A 26 17.86 5.91 -0.62
N THR A 27 16.60 5.91 -0.17
CA THR A 27 16.07 4.91 0.78
C THR A 27 15.34 3.75 0.11
N LEU A 28 14.64 4.02 -1.00
CA LEU A 28 13.86 3.02 -1.73
C LEU A 28 14.49 2.62 -3.07
N GLY A 29 15.45 3.41 -3.58
CA GLY A 29 16.00 3.24 -4.91
C GLY A 29 15.18 3.92 -6.02
N PHE A 30 13.98 4.39 -5.72
CA PHE A 30 13.11 5.12 -6.64
C PHE A 30 12.11 6.01 -5.87
N VAL A 31 11.52 6.97 -6.56
CA VAL A 31 10.37 7.72 -6.05
C VAL A 31 9.09 7.07 -6.59
N PRO A 32 8.11 6.74 -5.73
CA PRO A 32 6.83 6.22 -6.21
C PRO A 32 6.17 7.18 -7.20
N ASN A 33 5.79 6.68 -8.36
CA ASN A 33 5.18 7.47 -9.44
C ASN A 33 3.87 8.17 -8.99
N SER A 34 3.21 7.65 -7.97
CA SER A 34 2.08 8.33 -7.31
C SER A 34 2.48 9.71 -6.76
N LEU A 35 3.63 9.81 -6.07
CA LEU A 35 4.12 11.09 -5.57
C LEU A 35 4.60 12.01 -6.70
N LEU A 36 5.22 11.43 -7.74
CA LEU A 36 5.61 12.18 -8.94
C LEU A 36 4.42 12.73 -9.72
N THR A 37 3.23 12.14 -9.61
CA THR A 37 2.00 12.74 -10.14
C THR A 37 1.42 13.80 -9.20
N MET A 38 1.49 13.57 -7.87
CA MET A 38 0.96 14.48 -6.84
C MET A 38 1.78 15.78 -6.71
N GLN A 39 3.07 15.77 -7.06
CA GLN A 39 3.94 16.96 -6.91
C GLN A 39 3.47 18.20 -7.70
N ARG A 40 2.54 18.03 -8.66
CA ARG A 40 1.87 19.15 -9.35
C ARG A 40 1.11 20.06 -8.38
N VAL A 41 0.71 19.51 -7.23
CA VAL A 41 0.12 20.26 -6.12
C VAL A 41 0.90 19.89 -4.86
N PRO A 42 2.03 20.60 -4.58
CA PRO A 42 2.95 20.23 -3.51
C PRO A 42 2.30 20.07 -2.14
N ALA A 43 1.27 20.87 -1.84
CA ALA A 43 0.53 20.77 -0.58
C ALA A 43 -0.13 19.39 -0.40
N ILE A 44 -0.71 18.81 -1.48
CA ILE A 44 -1.31 17.47 -1.44
C ILE A 44 -0.22 16.41 -1.23
N ALA A 45 0.87 16.49 -2.00
CA ALA A 45 1.96 15.52 -1.88
C ALA A 45 2.58 15.55 -0.45
N LYS A 46 2.83 16.73 0.11
CA LYS A 46 3.35 16.89 1.48
C LYS A 46 2.39 16.32 2.52
N ALA A 47 1.09 16.60 2.42
CA ALA A 47 0.09 16.07 3.34
C ALA A 47 0.03 14.53 3.29
N VAL A 48 0.07 13.94 2.10
CA VAL A 48 0.10 12.47 1.94
C VAL A 48 1.38 11.86 2.51
N VAL A 49 2.54 12.48 2.27
CA VAL A 49 3.82 12.04 2.86
C VAL A 49 3.76 12.12 4.39
N GLN A 50 3.20 13.19 4.94
CA GLN A 50 3.07 13.36 6.39
C GLN A 50 2.14 12.32 7.00
N LEU A 51 0.99 12.05 6.37
CA LEU A 51 0.09 10.98 6.79
C LEU A 51 0.80 9.61 6.74
N ASN A 52 1.56 9.33 5.67
CA ASN A 52 2.33 8.10 5.55
C ASN A 52 3.34 7.93 6.69
N LYS A 53 4.06 8.99 7.05
CA LYS A 53 4.99 8.97 8.17
C LYS A 53 4.30 8.68 9.50
N ALA A 54 3.13 9.26 9.73
CA ALA A 54 2.35 9.05 10.94
C ALA A 54 1.80 7.60 11.03
N VAL A 55 1.22 7.09 9.95
CA VAL A 55 0.64 5.75 9.90
C VAL A 55 1.71 4.66 10.02
N PHE A 56 2.87 4.84 9.40
CA PHE A 56 3.99 3.90 9.42
C PHE A 56 5.12 4.34 10.36
N ASP A 57 4.78 5.01 11.46
CA ASP A 57 5.76 5.34 12.50
C ASP A 57 6.38 4.03 13.03
N PRO A 58 7.72 3.89 12.99
CA PRO A 58 8.41 2.71 13.51
C PRO A 58 8.28 2.55 15.04
N ASN A 59 7.90 3.62 15.74
CA ASN A 59 7.62 3.58 17.19
C ASN A 59 6.14 3.30 17.50
N GLY A 60 5.32 3.03 16.48
CA GLY A 60 3.93 2.61 16.65
C GLY A 60 3.81 1.27 17.38
N ARG A 61 2.60 0.96 17.83
CA ARG A 61 2.30 -0.26 18.60
C ARG A 61 2.12 -1.50 17.73
N VAL A 62 1.61 -1.30 16.50
CA VAL A 62 1.39 -2.37 15.53
C VAL A 62 2.66 -2.57 14.70
N ASP A 63 3.08 -3.83 14.58
CA ASP A 63 4.25 -4.21 13.78
C ASP A 63 4.16 -3.68 12.34
N LEU A 64 5.29 -3.16 11.81
CA LEU A 64 5.32 -2.58 10.48
C LEU A 64 5.04 -3.60 9.38
N GLY A 65 5.49 -4.85 9.53
CA GLY A 65 5.19 -5.93 8.60
C GLY A 65 3.70 -6.19 8.52
N LEU A 66 3.03 -6.29 9.68
CA LEU A 66 1.56 -6.45 9.72
C LEU A 66 0.84 -5.24 9.12
N LYS A 67 1.27 -4.01 9.42
CA LYS A 67 0.71 -2.82 8.76
C LYS A 67 0.81 -2.90 7.23
N ARG A 68 1.87 -3.50 6.67
CA ARG A 68 2.01 -3.70 5.22
C ARG A 68 1.09 -4.78 4.68
N LEU A 69 0.83 -5.85 5.44
CA LEU A 69 -0.18 -6.84 5.09
C LEU A 69 -1.60 -6.25 5.11
N VAL A 70 -1.94 -5.47 6.14
CA VAL A 70 -3.22 -4.70 6.23
C VAL A 70 -3.37 -3.78 5.01
N ALA A 71 -2.32 -3.05 4.65
CA ALA A 71 -2.30 -2.19 3.46
C ALA A 71 -2.53 -2.97 2.16
N HIS A 72 -1.94 -4.18 2.08
CA HIS A 72 -2.15 -5.07 0.94
C HIS A 72 -3.60 -5.54 0.85
N MET A 73 -4.18 -5.99 1.97
CA MET A 73 -5.57 -6.45 1.98
C MET A 73 -6.57 -5.32 1.68
N ALA A 74 -6.33 -4.10 2.16
CA ALA A 74 -7.10 -2.93 1.76
C ALA A 74 -6.98 -2.63 0.24
N SER A 75 -5.80 -2.86 -0.33
CA SER A 75 -5.57 -2.69 -1.77
C SER A 75 -6.18 -3.83 -2.60
N TYR A 76 -6.24 -5.03 -2.03
CA TYR A 76 -6.92 -6.18 -2.62
C TYR A 76 -8.44 -5.93 -2.71
N ALA A 77 -9.07 -5.49 -1.62
CA ALA A 77 -10.49 -5.14 -1.60
C ALA A 77 -10.83 -4.01 -2.60
N ALA A 78 -9.93 -3.02 -2.75
CA ALA A 78 -10.09 -1.93 -3.70
C ALA A 78 -9.74 -2.29 -5.16
N GLY A 79 -9.17 -3.47 -5.42
CA GLY A 79 -8.76 -3.92 -6.76
C GLY A 79 -7.56 -3.18 -7.36
N CYS A 80 -6.78 -2.43 -6.57
CA CYS A 80 -5.67 -1.62 -7.07
C CYS A 80 -4.39 -2.44 -7.26
N GLN A 81 -4.06 -2.79 -8.50
CA GLN A 81 -2.87 -3.59 -8.83
C GLN A 81 -1.56 -2.86 -8.53
N TYR A 82 -1.52 -1.53 -8.73
CA TYR A 82 -0.38 -0.69 -8.35
C TYR A 82 -0.06 -0.80 -6.85
N CYS A 83 -1.07 -0.61 -6.02
CA CYS A 83 -0.88 -0.64 -4.58
C CYS A 83 -0.54 -2.04 -4.06
N LYS A 84 -1.14 -3.10 -4.64
CA LYS A 84 -0.76 -4.50 -4.32
C LYS A 84 0.71 -4.76 -4.60
N ALA A 85 1.24 -4.30 -5.73
CA ALA A 85 2.66 -4.47 -6.05
C ALA A 85 3.58 -3.75 -5.07
N HIS A 86 3.27 -2.49 -4.75
CA HIS A 86 4.04 -1.70 -3.79
C HIS A 86 4.01 -2.27 -2.37
N THR A 87 2.85 -2.74 -1.92
CA THR A 87 2.72 -3.34 -0.59
C THR A 87 3.43 -4.68 -0.49
N THR A 88 3.51 -5.47 -1.58
CA THR A 88 4.30 -6.70 -1.64
C THR A 88 5.78 -6.42 -1.37
N VAL A 89 6.39 -5.49 -2.11
CA VAL A 89 7.79 -5.07 -1.87
C VAL A 89 7.96 -4.55 -0.44
N SER A 90 7.04 -3.69 -0.01
CA SER A 90 7.16 -3.07 1.29
C SER A 90 7.00 -4.06 2.44
N ALA A 91 6.12 -5.07 2.33
CA ALA A 91 5.95 -6.11 3.33
C ALA A 91 7.25 -6.92 3.51
N THR A 92 7.85 -7.38 2.40
CA THR A 92 9.09 -8.16 2.48
C THR A 92 10.27 -7.36 3.01
N ARG A 93 10.35 -6.05 2.70
CA ARG A 93 11.36 -5.14 3.29
C ARG A 93 11.17 -4.92 4.80
N HIS A 94 9.98 -5.18 5.34
CA HIS A 94 9.66 -5.05 6.76
C HIS A 94 9.45 -6.39 7.46
N GLY A 95 10.16 -7.43 7.01
CA GLY A 95 10.28 -8.70 7.72
C GLY A 95 9.19 -9.73 7.45
N ILE A 96 8.32 -9.51 6.46
CA ILE A 96 7.39 -10.54 6.01
C ILE A 96 8.10 -11.46 5.01
N ASP A 97 8.19 -12.73 5.34
CA ASP A 97 8.79 -13.73 4.47
C ASP A 97 8.01 -13.88 3.15
N ASP A 98 8.71 -14.23 2.08
CA ASP A 98 8.12 -14.40 0.76
C ASP A 98 7.01 -15.46 0.75
N ASP A 99 7.20 -16.58 1.50
CA ASP A 99 6.18 -17.64 1.64
C ASP A 99 4.91 -17.10 2.31
N LYS A 100 5.05 -16.30 3.38
CA LYS A 100 3.91 -15.67 4.06
C LYS A 100 3.21 -14.67 3.15
N MET A 101 3.96 -13.91 2.35
CA MET A 101 3.38 -12.98 1.38
C MET A 101 2.65 -13.72 0.26
N ALA A 102 3.19 -14.82 -0.24
CA ALA A 102 2.56 -15.65 -1.27
C ALA A 102 1.26 -16.31 -0.80
N GLU A 103 1.15 -16.63 0.50
CA GLU A 103 -0.04 -17.22 1.11
C GLU A 103 -1.02 -16.20 1.70
N LEU A 104 -0.82 -14.90 1.43
CA LEU A 104 -1.64 -13.85 2.05
C LEU A 104 -3.14 -13.97 1.72
N TYR A 105 -3.50 -14.46 0.55
CA TYR A 105 -4.92 -14.62 0.19
C TYR A 105 -5.58 -15.84 0.83
N GLU A 106 -4.78 -16.77 1.35
CA GLU A 106 -5.19 -17.93 2.13
C GLU A 106 -5.03 -17.74 3.66
N TYR A 107 -4.81 -16.49 4.12
CA TYR A 107 -4.47 -16.18 5.52
C TYR A 107 -5.40 -16.80 6.56
N ARG A 108 -6.68 -17.04 6.22
CA ARG A 108 -7.66 -17.64 7.13
C ARG A 108 -7.35 -19.06 7.48
N THR A 109 -6.69 -19.81 6.60
CA THR A 109 -6.40 -21.24 6.75
C THR A 109 -4.92 -21.57 6.82
N SER A 110 -4.06 -20.69 6.32
CA SER A 110 -2.61 -20.88 6.35
C SER A 110 -2.06 -20.84 7.78
N PRO A 111 -1.19 -21.79 8.17
CA PRO A 111 -0.54 -21.82 9.47
C PRO A 111 0.47 -20.67 9.67
N LEU A 112 0.81 -19.92 8.62
CA LEU A 112 1.74 -18.79 8.69
C LEU A 112 1.13 -17.55 9.35
N PHE A 113 -0.19 -17.55 9.57
CA PHE A 113 -0.92 -16.44 10.18
C PHE A 113 -1.54 -16.86 11.51
N ASN A 114 -1.29 -16.09 12.55
CA ASN A 114 -1.93 -16.27 13.86
C ASN A 114 -3.30 -15.56 13.90
N GLU A 115 -4.10 -15.85 14.93
CA GLU A 115 -5.46 -15.31 15.07
C GLU A 115 -5.48 -13.78 15.18
N ARG A 116 -4.50 -13.18 15.84
CA ARG A 116 -4.38 -11.72 15.96
C ARG A 116 -4.18 -11.04 14.60
N GLU A 117 -3.38 -11.67 13.73
CA GLU A 117 -3.18 -11.19 12.36
C GLU A 117 -4.45 -11.40 11.50
N ARG A 118 -5.09 -12.57 11.61
CA ARG A 118 -6.28 -12.90 10.84
C ARG A 118 -7.41 -11.90 11.05
N VAL A 119 -7.73 -11.56 12.30
CA VAL A 119 -8.79 -10.58 12.59
C VAL A 119 -8.45 -9.17 12.07
N ALA A 120 -7.17 -8.78 12.06
CA ALA A 120 -6.73 -7.51 11.49
C ALA A 120 -6.88 -7.49 9.96
N LEU A 121 -6.59 -8.61 9.28
CA LEU A 121 -6.72 -8.74 7.83
C LEU A 121 -8.20 -8.84 7.40
N ASP A 122 -9.05 -9.53 8.18
CA ASP A 122 -10.50 -9.54 7.98
C ASP A 122 -11.07 -8.12 8.09
N PHE A 123 -10.71 -7.41 9.16
CA PHE A 123 -11.12 -6.02 9.35
C PHE A 123 -10.65 -5.10 8.22
N ALA A 124 -9.42 -5.30 7.73
CA ALA A 124 -8.90 -4.52 6.61
C ALA A 124 -9.71 -4.72 5.31
N LEU A 125 -10.14 -5.95 5.03
CA LEU A 125 -11.02 -6.25 3.89
C LEU A 125 -12.38 -5.56 4.04
N ASP A 126 -13.00 -5.71 5.21
CA ASP A 126 -14.33 -5.16 5.48
C ASP A 126 -14.31 -3.64 5.42
N ALA A 127 -13.34 -3.00 6.09
CA ALA A 127 -13.22 -1.55 6.15
C ALA A 127 -12.85 -0.90 4.82
N ALA A 128 -12.13 -1.61 3.94
CA ALA A 128 -11.77 -1.13 2.61
C ALA A 128 -12.85 -1.37 1.55
N SER A 129 -13.83 -2.20 1.84
CA SER A 129 -14.93 -2.53 0.92
C SER A 129 -15.87 -1.34 0.67
N ILE A 130 -16.54 -1.32 -0.48
CA ILE A 130 -17.54 -0.31 -0.83
C ILE A 130 -18.81 -1.03 -1.32
N PRO A 131 -19.93 -0.91 -0.61
CA PRO A 131 -20.11 -0.23 0.69
C PRO A 131 -19.25 -0.83 1.80
N ASN A 132 -18.99 -0.06 2.87
CA ASN A 132 -18.23 -0.53 4.02
C ASN A 132 -18.91 -1.74 4.64
N ALA A 133 -18.15 -2.81 4.87
CA ALA A 133 -18.67 -4.11 5.32
C ALA A 133 -18.40 -4.39 6.82
N VAL A 134 -17.81 -3.44 7.55
CA VAL A 134 -17.58 -3.61 9.00
C VAL A 134 -18.92 -3.71 9.73
N THR A 135 -19.05 -4.76 10.54
CA THR A 135 -20.20 -4.99 11.43
C THR A 135 -19.75 -4.89 12.89
N ASP A 136 -20.70 -4.79 13.81
CA ASP A 136 -20.39 -4.83 15.25
C ASP A 136 -19.65 -6.13 15.60
N ASP A 137 -20.06 -7.27 15.05
CA ASP A 137 -19.41 -8.57 15.28
C ASP A 137 -17.96 -8.59 14.79
N SER A 138 -17.68 -8.03 13.59
CA SER A 138 -16.32 -7.97 13.04
C SER A 138 -15.43 -7.02 13.85
N TYR A 139 -16.00 -5.91 14.33
CA TYR A 139 -15.30 -4.99 15.22
C TYR A 139 -15.01 -5.61 16.59
N GLU A 140 -15.98 -6.31 17.19
CA GLU A 140 -15.79 -7.02 18.46
C GLU A 140 -14.73 -8.12 18.33
N ALA A 141 -14.69 -8.84 17.21
CA ALA A 141 -13.65 -9.83 16.93
C ALA A 141 -12.25 -9.20 16.92
N LEU A 142 -12.11 -8.04 16.28
CA LEU A 142 -10.86 -7.27 16.28
C LEU A 142 -10.49 -6.81 17.71
N ALA A 143 -11.44 -6.24 18.46
CA ALA A 143 -11.22 -5.68 19.79
C ALA A 143 -10.83 -6.73 20.86
N ARG A 144 -11.04 -8.03 20.60
CA ARG A 144 -10.53 -9.11 21.48
C ARG A 144 -9.01 -9.25 21.45
N TYR A 145 -8.36 -8.81 20.39
CA TYR A 145 -6.92 -8.98 20.16
C TYR A 145 -6.15 -7.66 20.11
N TRP A 146 -6.85 -6.53 19.86
CA TRP A 146 -6.23 -5.23 19.63
C TRP A 146 -6.91 -4.18 20.52
N ASN A 147 -6.11 -3.34 21.19
CA ASN A 147 -6.63 -2.21 21.97
C ASN A 147 -6.98 -1.02 21.05
N ASP A 148 -7.60 0.01 21.62
CA ASP A 148 -8.12 1.15 20.87
C ASP A 148 -7.04 1.89 20.06
N GLU A 149 -5.83 2.06 20.62
CA GLU A 149 -4.74 2.74 19.91
C GLU A 149 -4.23 1.88 18.74
N GLU A 150 -4.11 0.58 18.94
CA GLU A 150 -3.72 -0.37 17.87
C GLU A 150 -4.79 -0.45 16.77
N ILE A 151 -6.09 -0.42 17.13
CA ILE A 151 -7.19 -0.37 16.17
C ILE A 151 -7.14 0.92 15.34
N VAL A 152 -6.84 2.06 15.97
CA VAL A 152 -6.67 3.34 15.26
C VAL A 152 -5.49 3.27 14.28
N GLU A 153 -4.38 2.63 14.65
CA GLU A 153 -3.25 2.43 13.74
C GLU A 153 -3.64 1.53 12.54
N ILE A 154 -4.33 0.41 12.80
CA ILE A 154 -4.80 -0.51 11.74
C ILE A 154 -5.76 0.21 10.79
N LEU A 155 -6.77 0.89 11.32
CA LEU A 155 -7.72 1.65 10.51
C LEU A 155 -7.05 2.81 9.77
N GLY A 156 -6.06 3.47 10.40
CA GLY A 156 -5.25 4.50 9.77
C GLY A 156 -4.56 4.00 8.49
N VAL A 157 -4.03 2.76 8.51
CA VAL A 157 -3.47 2.12 7.32
C VAL A 157 -4.52 1.94 6.22
N VAL A 158 -5.70 1.40 6.56
CA VAL A 158 -6.79 1.19 5.61
C VAL A 158 -7.22 2.50 4.97
N CYS A 159 -7.45 3.55 5.78
CA CYS A 159 -7.87 4.87 5.31
C CYS A 159 -6.82 5.50 4.37
N MET A 160 -5.55 5.41 4.74
CA MET A 160 -4.46 5.91 3.91
C MET A 160 -4.38 5.18 2.57
N PHE A 161 -4.49 3.85 2.57
CA PHE A 161 -4.54 3.09 1.32
C PHE A 161 -5.81 3.34 0.54
N GLY A 162 -6.91 3.74 1.17
CA GLY A 162 -8.08 4.28 0.49
C GLY A 162 -7.76 5.50 -0.36
N VAL A 163 -6.86 6.38 0.08
CA VAL A 163 -6.33 7.51 -0.71
C VAL A 163 -5.48 7.01 -1.87
N PHE A 164 -4.47 6.16 -1.60
CA PHE A 164 -3.57 5.66 -2.64
C PHE A 164 -4.27 4.81 -3.69
N ASN A 165 -5.17 3.93 -3.27
CA ASN A 165 -5.91 3.06 -4.19
C ASN A 165 -6.73 3.89 -5.19
N ARG A 166 -7.50 4.88 -4.70
CA ARG A 166 -8.28 5.77 -5.58
C ARG A 166 -7.40 6.60 -6.49
N TRP A 167 -6.30 7.16 -5.95
CA TRP A 167 -5.36 7.96 -6.75
C TRP A 167 -4.77 7.13 -7.89
N ASN A 168 -4.11 6.04 -7.55
CA ASN A 168 -3.36 5.25 -8.52
C ASN A 168 -4.26 4.58 -9.54
N ASP A 169 -5.41 4.07 -9.10
CA ASP A 169 -6.35 3.42 -9.98
C ASP A 169 -7.03 4.41 -10.94
N SER A 170 -7.36 5.63 -10.45
CA SER A 170 -7.94 6.69 -11.27
C SER A 170 -6.95 7.26 -12.28
N MET A 171 -5.68 7.40 -11.91
CA MET A 171 -4.64 7.96 -12.78
C MET A 171 -3.99 6.90 -13.68
N ALA A 172 -4.31 5.62 -13.49
CA ALA A 172 -3.57 4.51 -14.13
C ALA A 172 -2.06 4.72 -13.98
N THR A 173 -1.62 5.04 -12.75
CA THR A 173 -0.22 5.37 -12.44
C THR A 173 0.68 4.24 -12.91
N PRO A 174 1.74 4.49 -13.71
CA PRO A 174 2.62 3.45 -14.20
C PRO A 174 3.44 2.86 -13.04
N LEU A 175 3.57 1.52 -13.02
CA LEU A 175 4.38 0.81 -12.02
C LEU A 175 5.88 0.95 -12.32
N GLU A 176 6.67 0.94 -11.27
CA GLU A 176 8.11 0.84 -11.28
C GLU A 176 8.58 -0.62 -11.45
N VAL A 177 9.82 -0.81 -11.87
CA VAL A 177 10.35 -2.13 -12.23
C VAL A 177 10.35 -3.09 -11.03
N GLU A 178 10.84 -2.66 -9.87
CA GLU A 178 10.96 -3.51 -8.69
C GLU A 178 9.61 -4.03 -8.18
N PRO A 179 8.56 -3.17 -7.99
CA PRO A 179 7.22 -3.64 -7.66
C PRO A 179 6.64 -4.63 -8.67
N ILE A 180 6.85 -4.42 -9.97
CA ILE A 180 6.42 -5.37 -11.01
C ILE A 180 7.09 -6.73 -10.80
N THR A 181 8.41 -6.74 -10.67
CA THR A 181 9.20 -7.98 -10.55
C THR A 181 8.77 -8.78 -9.32
N LYS A 182 8.67 -8.11 -8.16
CA LYS A 182 8.34 -8.77 -6.89
C LYS A 182 6.89 -9.29 -6.88
N ALA A 183 5.93 -8.47 -7.32
CA ALA A 183 4.52 -8.89 -7.37
C ALA A 183 4.29 -10.01 -8.38
N SER A 184 4.95 -9.98 -9.54
CA SER A 184 4.87 -11.07 -10.52
C SER A 184 5.41 -12.39 -9.94
N ALA A 185 6.51 -12.33 -9.18
CA ALA A 185 7.12 -13.52 -8.61
C ALA A 185 6.27 -14.16 -7.49
N LEU A 186 5.64 -13.35 -6.62
CA LEU A 186 4.94 -13.85 -5.44
C LEU A 186 3.42 -13.99 -5.63
N LEU A 187 2.84 -13.21 -6.52
CA LEU A 187 1.38 -13.11 -6.68
C LEU A 187 0.89 -13.41 -8.10
N GLY A 188 1.79 -13.65 -9.07
CA GLY A 188 1.41 -13.95 -10.45
C GLY A 188 0.47 -15.16 -10.54
N ASP A 189 0.82 -16.25 -9.89
CA ASP A 189 0.00 -17.47 -9.82
C ASP A 189 -1.31 -17.28 -9.00
N LYS A 190 -1.42 -16.17 -8.28
CA LYS A 190 -2.60 -15.76 -7.51
C LYS A 190 -3.47 -14.73 -8.24
N GLY A 191 -3.22 -14.53 -9.53
CA GLY A 191 -4.00 -13.65 -10.40
C GLY A 191 -3.64 -12.18 -10.32
N TRP A 192 -2.44 -11.81 -9.82
CA TRP A 192 -1.96 -10.46 -9.96
C TRP A 192 -1.46 -10.20 -11.38
N GLU A 193 -1.93 -9.12 -11.96
CA GLU A 193 -1.51 -8.65 -13.29
C GLU A 193 -1.26 -7.15 -13.25
N ILE A 194 -0.29 -6.67 -14.03
CA ILE A 194 0.04 -5.25 -14.10
C ILE A 194 -1.11 -4.39 -14.64
N GLY A 195 -1.91 -4.93 -15.56
CA GLY A 195 -3.10 -4.29 -16.12
C GLY A 195 -2.83 -2.90 -16.69
N LYS A 196 -3.68 -1.93 -16.33
CA LYS A 196 -3.59 -0.54 -16.79
C LYS A 196 -2.36 0.23 -16.28
N HIS A 197 -1.61 -0.34 -15.34
CA HIS A 197 -0.41 0.26 -14.76
C HIS A 197 0.88 -0.09 -15.53
N ALA A 198 0.77 -0.78 -16.67
CA ALA A 198 1.89 -1.01 -17.57
C ALA A 198 2.43 0.33 -18.12
N ARG A 199 3.76 0.43 -18.20
CA ARG A 199 4.37 1.56 -18.90
C ARG A 199 4.06 1.46 -20.40
N PRO A 200 3.83 2.60 -21.08
CA PRO A 200 3.78 2.58 -22.53
C PRO A 200 5.11 2.02 -23.06
N VAL A 201 5.03 1.04 -23.95
CA VAL A 201 6.18 0.69 -24.77
C VAL A 201 6.33 1.87 -25.75
N HIS A 202 7.37 2.68 -25.56
CA HIS A 202 7.77 3.63 -26.60
C HIS A 202 8.47 2.82 -27.66
N ASP A 203 7.78 2.51 -28.76
CA ASP A 203 8.44 2.05 -29.98
C ASP A 203 9.38 3.19 -30.43
N HIS A 204 10.68 2.92 -30.35
CA HIS A 204 11.75 3.78 -30.87
C HIS A 204 11.92 3.52 -32.35
#